data_adce1d7604d01d61e5cbb344bc357934
#
_entry.id   adce1d7604d01d61e5cbb344bc357934
#
_cell.length_a   1.000
_cell.length_b   1.000
_cell.length_c   1.000
_cell.angle_alpha   90.00
_cell.angle_beta   90.00
_cell.angle_gamma   90.00
#
_symmetry.space_group_name_H-M   'P 1'
#
loop_
_entity.id
_entity.type
_entity.pdbx_description
1 polymer ?
#
loop_
_entity_poly.entity_id
_entity_poly.type
_entity_poly.pdbx_seq_one_letter_code
_entity_poly.pdbx_strand_id
1 'polypeptide(L)'
;MTSEIPKPAKILGLLGLLPFLIALFSTINANLYFLLVSYFKININELQIIYSTIILCFMSGTYWGITSNAKNQDTLPYTLSILPTLYILGIHLYFDEYLLPLIGFGFILLIPIDIYFSKSKMAPKWWLLLRIPL
;
A
#
# COMPACT_ATOMS: atom_id res chain seq x y z
N MET A 1 3.59 22.08 12.16
CA MET A 1 3.75 20.98 11.18
C MET A 1 3.68 21.58 9.79
N THR A 2 4.72 21.43 9.01
CA THR A 2 4.81 21.91 7.61
C THR A 2 3.80 21.17 6.73
N SER A 3 3.19 21.88 5.78
CA SER A 3 2.32 21.31 4.76
C SER A 3 3.12 20.65 3.61
N GLU A 4 4.43 20.84 3.58
CA GLU A 4 5.30 20.27 2.55
C GLU A 4 5.65 18.82 2.85
N ILE A 5 5.60 18.00 1.81
CA ILE A 5 6.00 16.58 1.89
C ILE A 5 7.52 16.52 2.12
N PRO A 6 8.01 15.82 3.15
CA PRO A 6 9.44 15.62 3.34
C PRO A 6 10.07 14.95 2.12
N LYS A 7 11.21 15.48 1.65
CA LYS A 7 11.91 14.94 0.47
C LYS A 7 12.13 13.41 0.53
N PRO A 8 12.60 12.83 1.65
CA PRO A 8 12.76 11.37 1.73
C PRO A 8 11.44 10.62 1.55
N ALA A 9 10.33 11.09 2.16
CA ALA A 9 9.03 10.44 2.05
C ALA A 9 8.53 10.48 0.59
N LYS A 10 8.72 11.59 -0.12
CA LYS A 10 8.35 11.73 -1.53
C LYS A 10 9.18 10.78 -2.41
N ILE A 11 10.51 10.74 -2.23
CA ILE A 11 11.40 9.89 -3.03
C ILE A 11 11.08 8.42 -2.78
N LEU A 12 11.01 7.98 -1.52
CA LEU A 12 10.75 6.58 -1.18
C LEU A 12 9.33 6.16 -1.58
N GLY A 13 8.34 7.04 -1.46
CA GLY A 13 6.98 6.76 -1.94
C GLY A 13 6.95 6.53 -3.45
N LEU A 14 7.61 7.39 -4.24
CA LEU A 14 7.70 7.21 -5.69
C LEU A 14 8.49 5.96 -6.08
N LEU A 15 9.59 5.66 -5.39
CA LEU A 15 10.36 4.43 -5.60
C LEU A 15 9.52 3.19 -5.28
N GLY A 16 8.61 3.29 -4.32
CA GLY A 16 7.66 2.22 -3.99
C GLY A 16 6.69 1.86 -5.12
N LEU A 17 6.50 2.73 -6.13
CA LEU A 17 5.71 2.43 -7.32
C LEU A 17 6.46 1.59 -8.37
N LEU A 18 7.80 1.51 -8.30
CA LEU A 18 8.61 0.84 -9.33
C LEU A 18 8.19 -0.61 -9.59
N PRO A 19 7.96 -1.48 -8.60
CA PRO A 19 7.52 -2.86 -8.88
C PRO A 19 6.18 -2.92 -9.63
N PHE A 20 5.24 -2.02 -9.32
CA PHE A 20 3.97 -1.93 -10.03
C PHE A 20 4.15 -1.47 -11.48
N LEU A 21 5.01 -0.47 -11.71
CA LEU A 21 5.31 0.04 -13.05
C LEU A 21 6.03 -1.03 -13.89
N ILE A 22 7.00 -1.72 -13.31
CA ILE A 22 7.71 -2.83 -13.99
C ILE A 22 6.71 -3.91 -14.42
N ALA A 23 5.81 -4.31 -13.53
CA ALA A 23 4.80 -5.28 -13.85
C ALA A 23 3.84 -4.78 -14.94
N LEU A 24 3.37 -3.54 -14.86
CA LEU A 24 2.51 -2.93 -15.88
C LEU A 24 3.20 -2.87 -17.24
N PHE A 25 4.45 -2.40 -17.30
CA PHE A 25 5.19 -2.33 -18.55
C PHE A 25 5.50 -3.71 -19.14
N SER A 26 5.69 -4.73 -18.31
CA SER A 26 5.91 -6.09 -18.77
C SER A 26 4.69 -6.71 -19.44
N THR A 27 3.47 -6.28 -19.10
CA THR A 27 2.25 -6.74 -19.78
C THR A 27 2.12 -6.19 -21.20
N ILE A 28 2.75 -5.04 -21.48
CA ILE A 28 2.68 -4.35 -22.77
C ILE A 28 3.90 -4.68 -23.64
N ASN A 29 5.05 -4.97 -23.02
CA ASN A 29 6.32 -5.20 -23.72
C ASN A 29 6.81 -6.64 -23.54
N ALA A 30 6.61 -7.47 -24.59
CA ALA A 30 7.02 -8.86 -24.57
C ALA A 30 8.53 -9.07 -24.33
N ASN A 31 9.39 -8.16 -24.79
CA ASN A 31 10.84 -8.27 -24.59
C ASN A 31 11.19 -8.07 -23.10
N LEU A 32 10.56 -7.10 -22.45
CA LEU A 32 10.74 -6.88 -21.01
C LEU A 32 10.22 -8.08 -20.20
N TYR A 33 9.04 -8.60 -20.57
CA TYR A 33 8.49 -9.81 -19.95
C TYR A 33 9.46 -10.98 -20.07
N PHE A 34 9.95 -11.25 -21.29
CA PHE A 34 10.90 -12.34 -21.55
C PHE A 34 12.20 -12.18 -20.75
N LEU A 35 12.73 -10.95 -20.67
CA LEU A 35 13.94 -10.65 -19.89
C LEU A 35 13.73 -10.92 -18.40
N LEU A 36 12.62 -10.48 -17.84
CA LEU A 36 12.30 -10.68 -16.41
C LEU A 36 12.12 -12.17 -16.08
N VAL A 37 11.37 -12.89 -16.90
CA VAL A 37 11.08 -14.31 -16.65
C VAL A 37 12.27 -15.20 -16.95
N SER A 38 12.96 -14.99 -18.09
CA SER A 38 14.03 -15.89 -18.55
C SER A 38 15.36 -15.61 -17.88
N TYR A 39 15.73 -14.35 -17.69
CA TYR A 39 17.01 -13.94 -17.11
C TYR A 39 16.99 -13.89 -15.60
N PHE A 40 15.97 -13.22 -15.04
CA PHE A 40 15.86 -13.03 -13.59
C PHE A 40 15.00 -14.09 -12.90
N LYS A 41 14.33 -14.98 -13.66
CA LYS A 41 13.42 -16.02 -13.14
C LYS A 41 12.33 -15.44 -12.23
N ILE A 42 11.89 -14.22 -12.51
CA ILE A 42 10.86 -13.55 -11.73
C ILE A 42 9.49 -13.87 -12.31
N ASN A 43 8.63 -14.48 -11.50
CA ASN A 43 7.21 -14.58 -11.81
C ASN A 43 6.55 -13.22 -11.49
N ILE A 44 6.11 -12.51 -12.53
CA ILE A 44 5.59 -11.16 -12.40
C ILE A 44 4.30 -11.10 -11.57
N ASN A 45 3.40 -12.09 -11.75
CA ASN A 45 2.17 -12.15 -10.97
C ASN A 45 2.45 -12.39 -9.50
N GLU A 46 3.35 -13.29 -9.19
CA GLU A 46 3.79 -13.60 -7.83
C GLU A 46 4.47 -12.39 -7.18
N LEU A 47 5.36 -11.71 -7.94
CA LEU A 47 5.98 -10.47 -7.47
C LEU A 47 4.92 -9.40 -7.11
N GLN A 48 3.91 -9.21 -7.96
CA GLN A 48 2.83 -8.26 -7.69
C GLN A 48 2.04 -8.63 -6.44
N ILE A 49 1.65 -9.89 -6.29
CA ILE A 49 0.88 -10.37 -5.14
C ILE A 49 1.67 -10.15 -3.84
N ILE A 50 2.92 -10.62 -3.81
CA ILE A 50 3.78 -10.50 -2.62
C ILE A 50 4.03 -9.03 -2.28
N TYR A 51 4.44 -8.24 -3.26
CA TYR A 51 4.76 -6.83 -3.03
C TYR A 51 3.55 -6.02 -2.56
N SER A 52 2.41 -6.20 -3.22
CA SER A 52 1.16 -5.51 -2.85
C SER A 52 0.68 -5.90 -1.45
N THR A 53 0.79 -7.18 -1.10
CA THR A 53 0.51 -7.68 0.26
C THR A 53 1.40 -6.99 1.29
N ILE A 54 2.71 -6.89 1.03
CA ILE A 54 3.66 -6.20 1.92
C ILE A 54 3.28 -4.73 2.10
N ILE A 55 2.92 -4.02 1.01
CA ILE A 55 2.52 -2.61 1.09
C ILE A 55 1.24 -2.44 1.92
N LEU A 56 0.22 -3.29 1.76
CA LEU A 56 -1.00 -3.20 2.58
C LEU A 56 -0.73 -3.46 4.05
N CYS A 57 0.13 -4.44 4.38
CA CYS A 57 0.56 -4.69 5.76
C CYS A 57 1.40 -3.53 6.32
N PHE A 58 2.28 -2.95 5.51
CA PHE A 58 3.07 -1.77 5.87
C PHE A 58 2.15 -0.57 6.20
N MET A 59 1.10 -0.36 5.40
CA MET A 59 0.12 0.70 5.66
C MET A 59 -0.62 0.47 6.98
N SER A 60 -1.00 -0.75 7.27
CA SER A 60 -1.59 -1.13 8.57
C SER A 60 -0.67 -0.72 9.73
N GLY A 61 0.60 -1.11 9.67
CA GLY A 61 1.59 -0.72 10.68
C GLY A 61 1.80 0.79 10.78
N THR A 62 1.74 1.50 9.66
CA THR A 62 1.84 2.97 9.63
C THR A 62 0.68 3.62 10.36
N TYR A 63 -0.58 3.18 10.13
CA TYR A 63 -1.75 3.68 10.85
C TYR A 63 -1.67 3.39 12.35
N TRP A 64 -1.20 2.19 12.72
CA TRP A 64 -0.94 1.86 14.12
C TRP A 64 0.06 2.82 14.76
N GLY A 65 1.18 3.10 14.09
CA GLY A 65 2.18 4.05 14.55
C GLY A 65 1.65 5.47 14.70
N ILE A 66 0.83 5.94 13.75
CA ILE A 66 0.15 7.24 13.84
C ILE A 66 -0.78 7.29 15.05
N THR A 67 -1.59 6.23 15.25
CA THR A 67 -2.53 6.14 16.38
C THR A 67 -1.81 6.14 17.72
N SER A 68 -0.74 5.34 17.83
CA SER A 68 0.05 5.24 19.08
C SER A 68 0.70 6.55 19.50
N ASN A 69 0.97 7.43 18.53
CA ASN A 69 1.55 8.75 18.79
C ASN A 69 0.49 9.85 18.96
N ALA A 70 -0.80 9.54 18.84
CA ALA A 70 -1.89 10.48 19.04
C ALA A 70 -2.13 10.75 20.54
N LYS A 71 -2.60 11.97 20.85
CA LYS A 71 -2.92 12.36 22.25
C LYS A 71 -4.12 11.57 22.80
N ASN A 72 -5.12 11.33 21.97
CA ASN A 72 -6.31 10.56 22.33
C ASN A 72 -6.13 9.14 21.79
N GLN A 73 -6.20 8.17 22.70
CA GLN A 73 -6.06 6.74 22.36
C GLN A 73 -7.45 6.09 22.29
N ASP A 74 -8.23 6.50 21.29
CA ASP A 74 -9.54 5.93 21.04
C ASP A 74 -9.41 4.53 20.38
N THR A 75 -10.39 3.66 20.65
CA THR A 75 -10.41 2.28 20.10
C THR A 75 -10.55 2.27 18.58
N LEU A 76 -11.35 3.19 18.01
CA LEU A 76 -11.66 3.19 16.58
C LEU A 76 -10.42 3.34 15.69
N PRO A 77 -9.47 4.29 15.91
CA PRO A 77 -8.25 4.37 15.09
C PRO A 77 -7.39 3.10 15.15
N TYR A 78 -7.28 2.47 16.31
CA TYR A 78 -6.58 1.18 16.45
C TYR A 78 -7.26 0.08 15.66
N THR A 79 -8.59 -0.02 15.72
CA THR A 79 -9.35 -0.99 14.92
C THR A 79 -9.14 -0.76 13.43
N LEU A 80 -9.26 0.50 12.95
CA LEU A 80 -9.02 0.85 11.56
C LEU A 80 -7.59 0.52 11.10
N SER A 81 -6.60 0.62 12.00
CA SER A 81 -5.21 0.35 11.64
C SER A 81 -4.93 -1.12 11.36
N ILE A 82 -5.64 -2.05 11.97
CA ILE A 82 -5.42 -3.49 11.77
C ILE A 82 -6.25 -4.07 10.62
N LEU A 83 -7.31 -3.38 10.19
CA LEU A 83 -8.22 -3.87 9.14
C LEU A 83 -7.51 -4.26 7.84
N PRO A 84 -6.54 -3.47 7.30
CA PRO A 84 -5.86 -3.86 6.05
C PRO A 84 -5.11 -5.19 6.17
N THR A 85 -4.46 -5.46 7.30
CA THR A 85 -3.76 -6.73 7.52
C THR A 85 -4.74 -7.89 7.66
N LEU A 86 -5.85 -7.71 8.38
CA LEU A 86 -6.88 -8.76 8.52
C LEU A 86 -7.57 -9.03 7.18
N TYR A 87 -7.81 -7.99 6.37
CA TYR A 87 -8.33 -8.13 5.02
C TYR A 87 -7.40 -8.99 4.16
N ILE A 88 -6.09 -8.69 4.13
CA ILE A 88 -5.09 -9.46 3.40
C ILE A 88 -5.05 -10.91 3.86
N LEU A 89 -5.06 -11.15 5.16
CA LEU A 89 -5.10 -12.51 5.70
C LEU A 89 -6.35 -13.26 5.21
N GLY A 90 -7.51 -12.61 5.26
CA GLY A 90 -8.78 -13.21 4.81
C GLY A 90 -8.76 -13.59 3.33
N ILE A 91 -8.29 -12.71 2.44
CA ILE A 91 -8.26 -13.02 1.01
C ILE A 91 -7.26 -14.13 0.67
N HIS A 92 -6.12 -14.19 1.35
CA HIS A 92 -5.14 -15.28 1.15
C HIS A 92 -5.65 -16.65 1.65
N LEU A 93 -6.50 -16.67 2.67
CA LEU A 93 -7.03 -17.92 3.19
C LEU A 93 -8.20 -18.48 2.36
N TYR A 94 -8.98 -17.62 1.72
CA TYR A 94 -10.26 -18.03 1.14
C TYR A 94 -10.39 -17.78 -0.37
N PHE A 95 -9.53 -16.93 -0.97
CA PHE A 95 -9.73 -16.42 -2.34
C PHE A 95 -8.46 -16.45 -3.19
N ASP A 96 -7.71 -17.54 -3.15
CA ASP A 96 -6.42 -17.69 -3.83
C ASP A 96 -6.47 -17.37 -5.33
N GLU A 97 -7.56 -17.75 -6.02
CA GLU A 97 -7.74 -17.51 -7.46
C GLU A 97 -7.97 -16.03 -7.82
N TYR A 98 -8.40 -15.20 -6.86
CA TYR A 98 -8.78 -13.80 -7.07
C TYR A 98 -7.89 -12.82 -6.31
N LEU A 99 -6.70 -13.24 -5.89
CA LEU A 99 -5.82 -12.43 -5.03
C LEU A 99 -5.53 -11.05 -5.63
N LEU A 100 -5.13 -11.00 -6.90
CA LEU A 100 -4.70 -9.75 -7.54
C LEU A 100 -5.81 -8.67 -7.56
N PRO A 101 -7.02 -8.96 -8.08
CA PRO A 101 -8.11 -7.97 -8.05
C PRO A 101 -8.58 -7.64 -6.63
N LEU A 102 -8.60 -8.59 -5.71
CA LEU A 102 -8.97 -8.32 -4.32
C LEU A 102 -7.94 -7.47 -3.59
N ILE A 103 -6.65 -7.69 -3.83
CA ILE A 103 -5.58 -6.81 -3.31
C ILE A 103 -5.77 -5.38 -3.87
N GLY A 104 -6.04 -5.24 -5.17
CA GLY A 104 -6.37 -3.95 -5.78
C GLY A 104 -7.55 -3.26 -5.09
N PHE A 105 -8.61 -3.99 -4.78
CA PHE A 105 -9.73 -3.48 -3.99
C PHE A 105 -9.29 -3.08 -2.57
N GLY A 106 -8.36 -3.81 -1.97
CA GLY A 106 -7.76 -3.45 -0.68
C GLY A 106 -7.11 -2.06 -0.68
N PHE A 107 -6.41 -1.68 -1.76
CA PHE A 107 -5.87 -0.32 -1.91
C PHE A 107 -6.97 0.75 -1.97
N ILE A 108 -8.09 0.46 -2.64
CA ILE A 108 -9.25 1.37 -2.66
C ILE A 108 -9.82 1.54 -1.24
N LEU A 109 -9.88 0.47 -0.46
CA LEU A 109 -10.34 0.53 0.93
C LEU A 109 -9.41 1.33 1.88
N LEU A 110 -8.14 1.55 1.51
CA LEU A 110 -7.28 2.45 2.28
C LEU A 110 -7.68 3.92 2.17
N ILE A 111 -8.31 4.35 1.07
CA ILE A 111 -8.66 5.75 0.82
C ILE A 111 -9.54 6.34 1.96
N PRO A 112 -10.67 5.72 2.35
CA PRO A 112 -11.47 6.23 3.46
C PRO A 112 -10.70 6.23 4.79
N ILE A 113 -9.80 5.28 5.02
CA ILE A 113 -8.95 5.23 6.21
C ILE A 113 -7.97 6.42 6.19
N ASP A 114 -7.29 6.67 5.07
CA ASP A 114 -6.39 7.82 4.90
C ASP A 114 -7.11 9.15 5.15
N ILE A 115 -8.34 9.30 4.63
CA ILE A 115 -9.18 10.49 4.84
C ILE A 115 -9.54 10.63 6.32
N TYR A 116 -9.91 9.55 6.99
CA TYR A 116 -10.22 9.57 8.41
C TYR A 116 -9.02 10.05 9.25
N PHE A 117 -7.83 9.47 9.05
CA PHE A 117 -6.62 9.84 9.77
C PHE A 117 -6.17 11.28 9.50
N SER A 118 -6.41 11.78 8.30
CA SER A 118 -6.13 13.17 7.95
C SER A 118 -7.12 14.14 8.58
N LYS A 119 -8.43 13.86 8.53
CA LYS A 119 -9.48 14.71 9.12
C LYS A 119 -9.39 14.76 10.64
N SER A 120 -9.07 13.67 11.30
CA SER A 120 -8.86 13.61 12.75
C SER A 120 -7.55 14.26 13.21
N LYS A 121 -6.76 14.83 12.26
CA LYS A 121 -5.48 15.50 12.53
C LYS A 121 -4.43 14.59 13.20
N MET A 122 -4.60 13.27 13.13
CA MET A 122 -3.63 12.30 13.61
C MET A 122 -2.47 12.17 12.62
N ALA A 123 -2.79 12.10 11.32
CA ALA A 123 -1.78 12.09 10.26
C ALA A 123 -1.20 13.50 9.99
N PRO A 124 0.05 13.58 9.50
CA PRO A 124 0.66 14.84 9.07
C PRO A 124 -0.17 15.53 7.97
N LYS A 125 -0.12 16.88 7.90
CA LYS A 125 -0.88 17.67 6.90
C LYS A 125 -0.55 17.30 5.45
N TRP A 126 0.65 16.82 5.17
CA TRP A 126 1.10 16.39 3.84
C TRP A 126 0.69 14.96 3.49
N TRP A 127 0.08 14.21 4.42
CA TRP A 127 -0.23 12.79 4.25
C TRP A 127 -1.06 12.50 3.00
N LEU A 128 -2.22 13.13 2.87
CA LEU A 128 -3.09 12.93 1.70
C LEU A 128 -2.45 13.41 0.39
N LEU A 129 -1.64 14.48 0.43
CA LEU A 129 -0.92 14.97 -0.74
C LEU A 129 0.08 13.94 -1.28
N LEU A 130 0.64 13.10 -0.39
CA LEU A 130 1.51 12.01 -0.80
C LEU A 130 0.70 10.77 -1.24
N ARG A 131 -0.40 10.46 -0.55
CA ARG A 131 -1.16 9.22 -0.75
C ARG A 131 -2.02 9.20 -2.01
N ILE A 132 -2.66 10.33 -2.35
CA ILE A 132 -3.56 10.41 -3.52
C ILE A 132 -2.85 10.07 -4.84
N PRO A 133 -1.62 10.54 -5.13
CA PRO A 133 -0.93 10.18 -6.37
C PRO A 133 -0.23 8.81 -6.35
N LEU A 134 -0.12 8.15 -5.19
CA LEU A 134 0.46 6.81 -5.02
C LEU A 134 -0.60 5.73 -5.09
#